data_c68d8a0166037b3dc59de2ff3eef8d2b
#
_entry.id   c68d8a0166037b3dc59de2ff3eef8d2b
#
_cell.length_a   1.000
_cell.length_b   1.000
_cell.length_c   1.000
_cell.angle_alpha   90.00
_cell.angle_beta   90.00
_cell.angle_gamma   90.00
#
_symmetry.space_group_name_H-M   'P 1'
#
loop_
_entity.id
_entity.type
_entity.pdbx_description
1 polymer ?
#
loop_
_entity_poly.entity_id
_entity_poly.type
_entity_poly.pdbx_seq_one_letter_code
_entity_poly.pdbx_strand_id
1 'polypeptide(L)'
;MLRLDHIAVAGETRQAATDYIQDCLKVAPLAVGQHPHFATHNHLWGMGAACYLESIAVDPQAPSLAYPRWFGLDRFSGPPRIASWILATDNIQESLARFGPEFGTPVRLERDAYTWDISVSDTGDLPFGGYGPALIEWQPPAHPCQNLPDSGCRLISLQIQHPQANEMQALLSELIRDERICFSTGPAQISAEIQTDHGLVTLK
;
A
#
# COMPACT_ATOMS: atom_id res chain seq x y z
N MET A 1 -6.35 4.48 -16.37
CA MET A 1 -5.37 5.40 -15.70
C MET A 1 -5.20 4.95 -14.27
N LEU A 2 -3.96 5.01 -13.75
CA LEU A 2 -3.64 4.61 -12.39
C LEU A 2 -3.73 5.80 -11.43
N ARG A 3 -4.25 5.58 -10.23
CA ARG A 3 -4.41 6.58 -9.16
C ARG A 3 -3.84 6.01 -7.86
N LEU A 4 -3.20 6.81 -7.04
CA LEU A 4 -2.78 6.35 -5.73
C LEU A 4 -4.03 6.00 -4.89
N ASP A 5 -4.09 4.77 -4.44
CA ASP A 5 -5.16 4.23 -3.58
C ASP A 5 -4.76 4.33 -2.10
N HIS A 6 -3.66 3.71 -1.74
CA HIS A 6 -3.14 3.74 -0.38
C HIS A 6 -1.64 3.44 -0.32
N ILE A 7 -1.08 3.70 0.84
CA ILE A 7 0.27 3.29 1.22
C ILE A 7 0.19 2.43 2.49
N ALA A 8 1.06 1.42 2.60
CA ALA A 8 1.06 0.54 3.74
C ALA A 8 2.42 0.52 4.44
N VAL A 9 2.37 0.71 5.76
CA VAL A 9 3.49 0.52 6.69
C VAL A 9 3.42 -0.90 7.21
N ALA A 10 4.43 -1.70 6.93
CA ALA A 10 4.56 -3.02 7.50
C ALA A 10 5.32 -2.99 8.82
N GLY A 11 5.02 -3.94 9.69
CA GLY A 11 5.74 -4.23 10.92
C GLY A 11 5.80 -5.72 11.20
N GLU A 12 6.71 -6.16 12.05
CA GLU A 12 6.75 -7.55 12.54
C GLU A 12 5.47 -7.94 13.28
N THR A 13 4.81 -6.94 13.88
CA THR A 13 3.46 -7.04 14.43
C THR A 13 2.61 -5.87 13.97
N ARG A 14 1.29 -6.06 13.88
CA ARG A 14 0.36 -4.96 13.60
C ARG A 14 0.50 -3.85 14.64
N GLN A 15 0.69 -4.20 15.91
CA GLN A 15 0.84 -3.20 16.98
C GLN A 15 2.08 -2.32 16.74
N ALA A 16 3.23 -2.90 16.40
CA ALA A 16 4.43 -2.12 16.12
C ALA A 16 4.25 -1.14 14.95
N ALA A 17 3.63 -1.60 13.84
CA ALA A 17 3.32 -0.72 12.71
C ALA A 17 2.30 0.37 13.07
N THR A 18 1.30 0.03 13.88
CA THR A 18 0.28 0.96 14.35
C THR A 18 0.89 2.04 15.26
N ASP A 19 1.69 1.65 16.24
CA ASP A 19 2.35 2.56 17.17
C ASP A 19 3.26 3.54 16.42
N TYR A 20 4.03 3.04 15.45
CA TYR A 20 4.87 3.88 14.61
C TYR A 20 4.06 4.96 13.87
N ILE A 21 2.96 4.57 13.20
CA ILE A 21 2.09 5.53 12.50
C ILE A 21 1.47 6.51 13.51
N GLN A 22 0.91 6.00 14.60
CA GLN A 22 0.24 6.82 15.61
C GLN A 22 1.19 7.80 16.28
N ASP A 23 2.43 7.39 16.55
CA ASP A 23 3.46 8.27 17.09
C ASP A 23 3.85 9.40 16.14
N CYS A 24 3.86 9.14 14.84
CA CYS A 24 4.12 10.15 13.83
C CYS A 24 2.92 11.09 13.62
N LEU A 25 1.73 10.54 13.40
CA LEU A 25 0.55 11.32 13.04
C LEU A 25 -0.16 11.95 14.25
N LYS A 26 0.02 11.40 15.45
CA LYS A 26 -0.75 11.72 16.67
C LYS A 26 -2.25 11.47 16.54
N VAL A 27 -2.64 10.56 15.64
CA VAL A 27 -4.02 10.18 15.37
C VAL A 27 -4.16 8.67 15.51
N ALA A 28 -5.14 8.22 16.27
CA ALA A 28 -5.46 6.80 16.41
C ALA A 28 -6.02 6.21 15.10
N PRO A 29 -5.88 4.90 14.86
CA PRO A 29 -6.49 4.26 13.71
C PRO A 29 -8.01 4.35 13.75
N LEU A 30 -8.63 4.45 12.57
CA LEU A 30 -10.07 4.66 12.40
C LEU A 30 -10.84 3.39 12.07
N ALA A 31 -10.14 2.36 11.58
CA ALA A 31 -10.73 1.07 11.26
C ALA A 31 -9.72 -0.06 11.42
N VAL A 32 -10.25 -1.27 11.59
CA VAL A 32 -9.49 -2.52 11.68
C VAL A 32 -9.99 -3.49 10.62
N GLY A 33 -9.09 -4.30 10.06
CA GLY A 33 -9.45 -5.32 9.09
C GLY A 33 -8.57 -6.56 9.17
N GLN A 34 -9.04 -7.60 8.51
CA GLN A 34 -8.33 -8.86 8.34
C GLN A 34 -8.39 -9.27 6.88
N HIS A 35 -7.37 -9.96 6.41
CA HIS A 35 -7.30 -10.54 5.08
C HIS A 35 -7.06 -12.04 5.20
N PRO A 36 -8.12 -12.85 5.36
CA PRO A 36 -8.00 -14.28 5.62
C PRO A 36 -7.18 -15.01 4.55
N HIS A 37 -7.33 -14.61 3.29
CA HIS A 37 -6.60 -15.21 2.17
C HIS A 37 -5.08 -15.10 2.35
N PHE A 38 -4.57 -13.95 2.76
CA PHE A 38 -3.13 -13.74 2.97
C PHE A 38 -2.71 -13.85 4.43
N ALA A 39 -3.63 -14.22 5.34
CA ALA A 39 -3.33 -14.34 6.76
C ALA A 39 -2.63 -13.08 7.32
N THR A 40 -3.19 -11.91 7.01
CA THR A 40 -2.71 -10.60 7.47
C THR A 40 -3.83 -9.81 8.11
N HIS A 41 -3.46 -8.84 8.94
CA HIS A 41 -4.39 -7.94 9.60
C HIS A 41 -3.88 -6.50 9.57
N ASN A 42 -4.78 -5.52 9.62
CA ASN A 42 -4.44 -4.12 9.44
C ASN A 42 -5.21 -3.19 10.37
N HIS A 43 -4.72 -1.93 10.41
CA HIS A 43 -5.50 -0.75 10.81
C HIS A 43 -5.43 0.30 9.70
N LEU A 44 -6.45 1.17 9.61
CA LEU A 44 -6.58 2.16 8.57
C LEU A 44 -6.74 3.58 9.12
N TRP A 45 -6.18 4.56 8.40
CA TRP A 45 -6.35 6.00 8.59
C TRP A 45 -6.78 6.64 7.28
N GLY A 46 -7.92 7.31 7.24
CA GLY A 46 -8.34 8.06 6.06
C GLY A 46 -7.42 9.27 5.82
N MET A 47 -6.94 9.43 4.60
CA MET A 47 -6.13 10.59 4.17
C MET A 47 -6.89 11.45 3.15
N GLY A 48 -8.20 11.63 3.35
CA GLY A 48 -9.10 12.31 2.44
C GLY A 48 -9.99 11.36 1.66
N ALA A 49 -10.66 11.88 0.62
CA ALA A 49 -11.76 11.18 -0.05
C ALA A 49 -11.33 9.97 -0.92
N ALA A 50 -10.07 9.85 -1.28
CA ALA A 50 -9.60 8.87 -2.26
C ALA A 50 -8.29 8.19 -1.89
N CYS A 51 -7.77 8.40 -0.68
CA CYS A 51 -6.51 7.80 -0.25
C CYS A 51 -6.58 7.44 1.23
N TYR A 52 -5.90 6.36 1.62
CA TYR A 52 -5.76 5.98 3.03
C TYR A 52 -4.36 5.46 3.33
N LEU A 53 -4.02 5.41 4.61
CA LEU A 53 -2.81 4.80 5.13
C LEU A 53 -3.20 3.51 5.86
N GLU A 54 -2.39 2.49 5.72
CA GLU A 54 -2.56 1.18 6.32
C GLU A 54 -1.35 0.85 7.21
N SER A 55 -1.57 0.29 8.40
CA SER A 55 -0.58 -0.54 9.09
C SER A 55 -0.89 -1.99 8.83
N ILE A 56 0.08 -2.80 8.42
CA ILE A 56 -0.14 -4.20 8.07
C ILE A 56 0.91 -5.11 8.71
N ALA A 57 0.49 -6.30 9.10
CA ALA A 57 1.39 -7.37 9.54
C ALA A 57 0.76 -8.75 9.30
N VAL A 58 1.59 -9.77 9.39
CA VAL A 58 1.13 -11.17 9.44
C VAL A 58 0.25 -11.36 10.69
N ASP A 59 -0.90 -12.00 10.53
CA ASP A 59 -1.76 -12.36 11.66
C ASP A 59 -1.21 -13.64 12.33
N PRO A 60 -0.69 -13.57 13.55
CA PRO A 60 -0.12 -14.72 14.24
C PRO A 60 -1.17 -15.78 14.64
N GLN A 61 -2.45 -15.44 14.58
CA GLN A 61 -3.55 -16.36 14.88
C GLN A 61 -4.09 -17.06 13.64
N ALA A 62 -3.72 -16.60 12.44
CA ALA A 62 -4.15 -17.20 11.19
C ALA A 62 -3.41 -18.53 10.92
N PRO A 63 -4.03 -19.46 10.19
CA PRO A 63 -3.36 -20.69 9.76
C PRO A 63 -2.14 -20.39 8.86
N SER A 64 -1.18 -21.31 8.87
CA SER A 64 -0.06 -21.28 7.91
C SER A 64 -0.58 -21.40 6.48
N LEU A 65 0.00 -20.61 5.58
CA LEU A 65 -0.34 -20.65 4.16
C LEU A 65 0.60 -21.58 3.41
N ALA A 66 0.09 -22.23 2.35
CA ALA A 66 0.87 -23.03 1.42
C ALA A 66 1.45 -22.20 0.23
N TYR A 67 1.22 -20.91 0.22
CA TYR A 67 1.66 -19.96 -0.80
C TYR A 67 2.18 -18.67 -0.14
N PRO A 68 3.01 -17.89 -0.85
CA PRO A 68 3.56 -16.65 -0.31
C PRO A 68 2.49 -15.60 0.00
N ARG A 69 2.73 -14.82 1.05
CA ARG A 69 1.95 -13.62 1.31
C ARG A 69 2.35 -12.49 0.37
N TRP A 70 1.42 -11.62 0.11
CA TRP A 70 1.64 -10.38 -0.63
C TRP A 70 2.67 -9.46 0.05
N PHE A 71 3.20 -8.49 -0.72
CA PHE A 71 4.09 -7.41 -0.23
C PHE A 71 5.39 -7.90 0.43
N GLY A 72 5.79 -9.15 0.16
CA GLY A 72 6.99 -9.73 0.76
C GLY A 72 6.93 -9.92 2.28
N LEU A 73 5.72 -9.95 2.87
CA LEU A 73 5.52 -9.96 4.32
C LEU A 73 6.08 -11.20 5.01
N ASP A 74 6.27 -12.31 4.30
CA ASP A 74 6.92 -13.51 4.87
C ASP A 74 8.40 -13.30 5.19
N ARG A 75 9.04 -12.30 4.58
CA ARG A 75 10.44 -11.96 4.77
C ARG A 75 10.64 -10.59 5.45
N PHE A 76 9.55 -9.96 5.82
CA PHE A 76 9.61 -8.67 6.53
C PHE A 76 10.28 -8.83 7.89
N SER A 77 11.28 -8.02 8.17
CA SER A 77 11.95 -7.95 9.48
C SER A 77 12.47 -6.54 9.76
N GLY A 78 12.68 -6.25 11.03
CA GLY A 78 13.21 -4.97 11.50
C GLY A 78 12.13 -3.94 11.82
N PRO A 79 12.49 -2.65 11.94
CA PRO A 79 11.57 -1.61 12.35
C PRO A 79 10.44 -1.39 11.34
N PRO A 80 9.27 -0.89 11.79
CA PRO A 80 8.18 -0.51 10.90
C PRO A 80 8.64 0.49 9.85
N ARG A 81 8.18 0.29 8.61
CA ARG A 81 8.47 1.17 7.47
C ARG A 81 7.41 1.06 6.39
N ILE A 82 7.36 2.04 5.50
CA ILE A 82 6.53 1.93 4.30
C ILE A 82 7.08 0.76 3.45
N ALA A 83 6.27 -0.27 3.28
CA ALA A 83 6.64 -1.50 2.57
C ALA A 83 5.91 -1.66 1.24
N SER A 84 4.81 -0.94 1.04
CA SER A 84 4.07 -1.00 -0.22
C SER A 84 3.29 0.28 -0.47
N TRP A 85 3.04 0.55 -1.74
CA TRP A 85 2.14 1.56 -2.24
C TRP A 85 1.30 0.96 -3.36
N ILE A 86 0.03 1.30 -3.37
CA ILE A 86 -0.96 0.63 -4.18
C ILE A 86 -1.63 1.64 -5.11
N LEU A 87 -1.75 1.28 -6.38
CA LEU A 87 -2.37 2.08 -7.42
C LEU A 87 -3.71 1.46 -7.83
N ALA A 88 -4.79 2.23 -7.70
CA ALA A 88 -6.08 1.84 -8.20
C ALA A 88 -6.18 1.97 -9.72
N THR A 89 -6.86 1.02 -10.33
CA THR A 89 -7.22 1.00 -11.76
C THR A 89 -8.69 0.66 -11.95
N ASP A 90 -9.24 1.03 -13.11
CA ASP A 90 -10.61 0.68 -13.48
C ASP A 90 -10.67 -0.65 -14.28
N ASN A 91 -9.50 -1.23 -14.64
CA ASN A 91 -9.37 -2.53 -15.29
C ASN A 91 -7.95 -3.08 -15.01
N ILE A 92 -7.87 -4.00 -14.07
CA ILE A 92 -6.58 -4.56 -13.62
C ILE A 92 -5.94 -5.44 -14.68
N GLN A 93 -6.71 -6.19 -15.45
CA GLN A 93 -6.21 -7.06 -16.52
C GLN A 93 -5.53 -6.24 -17.63
N GLU A 94 -6.21 -5.18 -18.09
CA GLU A 94 -5.67 -4.29 -19.11
C GLU A 94 -4.43 -3.54 -18.61
N SER A 95 -4.44 -3.13 -17.35
CA SER A 95 -3.31 -2.45 -16.74
C SER A 95 -2.11 -3.37 -16.62
N LEU A 96 -2.29 -4.60 -16.13
CA LEU A 96 -1.22 -5.58 -15.98
C LEU A 96 -0.64 -6.05 -17.32
N ALA A 97 -1.43 -6.07 -18.39
CA ALA A 97 -0.94 -6.41 -19.73
C ALA A 97 0.16 -5.45 -20.26
N ARG A 98 0.35 -4.31 -19.61
CA ARG A 98 1.40 -3.31 -19.93
C ARG A 98 2.70 -3.53 -19.15
N PHE A 99 2.71 -4.44 -18.18
CA PHE A 99 3.81 -4.66 -17.26
C PHE A 99 4.39 -6.07 -17.42
N GLY A 100 5.56 -6.29 -16.87
CA GLY A 100 6.17 -7.61 -16.81
C GLY A 100 5.53 -8.51 -15.74
N PRO A 101 5.89 -9.81 -15.75
CA PRO A 101 5.33 -10.80 -14.82
C PRO A 101 5.62 -10.51 -13.35
N GLU A 102 6.60 -9.67 -13.06
CA GLU A 102 6.95 -9.23 -11.70
C GLU A 102 5.84 -8.41 -11.03
N PHE A 103 4.90 -7.85 -11.81
CA PHE A 103 3.70 -7.20 -11.26
C PHE A 103 2.61 -8.21 -10.85
N GLY A 104 2.79 -9.49 -11.20
CA GLY A 104 1.93 -10.59 -10.81
C GLY A 104 0.62 -10.68 -11.59
N THR A 105 -0.33 -11.38 -11.01
CA THR A 105 -1.66 -11.63 -11.57
C THR A 105 -2.75 -11.17 -10.58
N PRO A 106 -3.96 -10.87 -11.05
CA PRO A 106 -5.05 -10.47 -10.17
C PRO A 106 -5.49 -11.62 -9.26
N VAL A 107 -5.58 -11.33 -7.97
CA VAL A 107 -6.17 -12.20 -6.95
C VAL A 107 -7.44 -11.56 -6.43
N ARG A 108 -8.57 -12.24 -6.55
CA ARG A 108 -9.87 -11.78 -6.04
C ARG A 108 -9.94 -11.96 -4.54
N LEU A 109 -10.28 -10.88 -3.84
CA LEU A 109 -10.43 -10.84 -2.39
C LEU A 109 -11.76 -10.21 -1.99
N GLU A 110 -12.26 -10.63 -0.83
CA GLU A 110 -13.50 -10.14 -0.25
C GLU A 110 -13.29 -9.87 1.25
N ARG A 111 -13.90 -8.80 1.74
CA ARG A 111 -13.98 -8.48 3.16
C ARG A 111 -15.20 -7.61 3.43
N ASP A 112 -16.10 -8.07 4.25
CA ASP A 112 -17.35 -7.37 4.58
C ASP A 112 -18.15 -7.04 3.30
N ALA A 113 -18.36 -5.75 3.02
CA ALA A 113 -19.02 -5.27 1.81
C ALA A 113 -18.05 -4.97 0.67
N TYR A 114 -16.75 -5.20 0.85
CA TYR A 114 -15.73 -4.88 -0.14
C TYR A 114 -15.31 -6.12 -0.91
N THR A 115 -15.22 -5.97 -2.22
CA THR A 115 -14.63 -6.95 -3.13
C THR A 115 -13.64 -6.22 -4.02
N TRP A 116 -12.45 -6.80 -4.21
CA TRP A 116 -11.42 -6.22 -5.07
C TRP A 116 -10.54 -7.28 -5.71
N ASP A 117 -9.90 -6.93 -6.78
CA ASP A 117 -8.80 -7.67 -7.37
C ASP A 117 -7.49 -6.92 -7.09
N ILE A 118 -6.46 -7.62 -6.65
CA ILE A 118 -5.14 -7.03 -6.40
C ILE A 118 -4.06 -7.86 -7.09
N SER A 119 -3.07 -7.19 -7.66
CA SER A 119 -1.96 -7.88 -8.31
C SER A 119 -1.01 -8.47 -7.28
N VAL A 120 -0.71 -9.75 -7.43
CA VAL A 120 0.24 -10.48 -6.57
C VAL A 120 1.11 -11.37 -7.44
N SER A 121 2.42 -11.27 -7.28
CA SER A 121 3.39 -12.14 -7.96
C SER A 121 3.43 -13.53 -7.33
N ASP A 122 3.94 -14.51 -8.05
CA ASP A 122 4.08 -15.89 -7.56
C ASP A 122 4.96 -16.00 -6.31
N THR A 123 5.87 -15.04 -6.09
CA THR A 123 6.74 -14.97 -4.90
C THR A 123 6.17 -14.13 -3.78
N GLY A 124 5.06 -13.44 -4.00
CA GLY A 124 4.48 -12.45 -3.10
C GLY A 124 5.26 -11.12 -3.03
N ASP A 125 6.36 -10.99 -3.77
CA ASP A 125 7.15 -9.77 -3.81
C ASP A 125 6.51 -8.70 -4.70
N LEU A 126 6.77 -7.45 -4.38
CA LEU A 126 6.50 -6.34 -5.28
C LEU A 126 7.62 -6.16 -6.31
N PRO A 127 7.32 -5.60 -7.50
CA PRO A 127 8.33 -5.33 -8.51
C PRO A 127 9.43 -4.40 -7.98
N PHE A 128 10.53 -4.30 -8.72
CA PHE A 128 11.69 -3.49 -8.34
C PHE A 128 12.25 -3.81 -6.95
N GLY A 129 12.33 -5.10 -6.62
CA GLY A 129 12.89 -5.54 -5.34
C GLY A 129 12.06 -5.12 -4.12
N GLY A 130 10.75 -4.91 -4.28
CA GLY A 130 9.84 -4.52 -3.20
C GLY A 130 9.46 -3.03 -3.19
N TYR A 131 9.97 -2.24 -4.15
CA TYR A 131 9.76 -0.78 -4.18
C TYR A 131 8.80 -0.31 -5.27
N GLY A 132 8.35 -1.19 -6.15
CA GLY A 132 7.32 -0.90 -7.13
C GLY A 132 5.90 -1.05 -6.55
N PRO A 133 4.86 -0.59 -7.28
CA PRO A 133 3.49 -0.67 -6.79
C PRO A 133 2.84 -2.03 -6.99
N ALA A 134 1.84 -2.34 -6.17
CA ALA A 134 0.78 -3.26 -6.54
C ALA A 134 -0.35 -2.50 -7.25
N LEU A 135 -1.15 -3.21 -8.06
CA LEU A 135 -2.36 -2.67 -8.67
C LEU A 135 -3.59 -3.23 -7.99
N ILE A 136 -4.62 -2.40 -7.79
CA ILE A 136 -5.90 -2.79 -7.22
C ILE A 136 -7.06 -2.32 -8.08
N GLU A 137 -8.07 -3.16 -8.25
CA GLU A 137 -9.35 -2.81 -8.84
C GLU A 137 -10.46 -3.09 -7.84
N TRP A 138 -11.11 -2.04 -7.34
CA TRP A 138 -12.26 -2.16 -6.45
C TRP A 138 -13.52 -2.46 -7.25
N GLN A 139 -14.33 -3.41 -6.75
CA GLN A 139 -15.62 -3.70 -7.36
C GLN A 139 -16.67 -2.73 -6.78
N PRO A 140 -17.45 -2.04 -7.64
CA PRO A 140 -18.50 -1.14 -7.18
C PRO A 140 -19.57 -1.86 -6.31
N PRO A 141 -20.22 -1.15 -5.36
CA PRO A 141 -20.17 0.30 -5.16
C PRO A 141 -19.20 0.78 -4.07
N ALA A 142 -18.45 -0.10 -3.41
CA ALA A 142 -17.79 0.23 -2.15
C ALA A 142 -16.26 0.43 -2.30
N HIS A 143 -15.74 1.51 -1.68
CA HIS A 143 -14.32 1.77 -1.48
C HIS A 143 -14.09 2.17 -0.01
N PRO A 144 -13.00 1.75 0.65
CA PRO A 144 -12.75 2.05 2.07
C PRO A 144 -12.88 3.53 2.43
N CYS A 145 -12.36 4.43 1.61
CA CYS A 145 -12.42 5.88 1.86
C CYS A 145 -13.83 6.45 1.96
N GLN A 146 -14.85 5.76 1.45
CA GLN A 146 -16.24 6.22 1.56
C GLN A 146 -16.81 6.05 2.98
N ASN A 147 -16.22 5.08 3.73
CA ASN A 147 -16.70 4.72 5.06
C ASN A 147 -15.68 5.05 6.17
N LEU A 148 -14.43 5.37 5.82
CA LEU A 148 -13.45 5.83 6.78
C LEU A 148 -13.76 7.27 7.20
N PRO A 149 -13.84 7.55 8.52
CA PRO A 149 -13.89 8.92 9.00
C PRO A 149 -12.67 9.72 8.52
N ASP A 150 -12.82 11.03 8.44
CA ASP A 150 -11.67 11.90 8.15
C ASP A 150 -10.74 11.95 9.36
N SER A 151 -9.48 11.62 9.15
CA SER A 151 -8.45 11.66 10.19
C SER A 151 -7.85 13.06 10.40
N GLY A 152 -8.18 14.03 9.54
CA GLY A 152 -7.47 15.31 9.45
C GLY A 152 -6.13 15.23 8.74
N CYS A 153 -5.65 14.03 8.41
CA CYS A 153 -4.37 13.83 7.72
C CYS A 153 -4.54 13.91 6.20
N ARG A 154 -3.49 14.43 5.51
CA ARG A 154 -3.46 14.51 4.04
C ARG A 154 -2.07 14.14 3.53
N LEU A 155 -2.01 13.22 2.59
CA LEU A 155 -0.77 12.91 1.89
C LEU A 155 -0.38 14.10 1.00
N ILE A 156 0.81 14.64 1.22
CA ILE A 156 1.40 15.74 0.43
C ILE A 156 2.28 15.19 -0.65
N SER A 157 3.18 14.25 -0.31
CA SER A 157 4.06 13.62 -1.30
C SER A 157 4.37 12.16 -0.92
N LEU A 158 4.58 11.33 -1.93
CA LEU A 158 5.11 9.98 -1.83
C LEU A 158 6.40 9.91 -2.66
N GLN A 159 7.52 9.82 -1.99
CA GLN A 159 8.84 9.78 -2.61
C GLN A 159 9.33 8.33 -2.70
N ILE A 160 9.56 7.85 -3.92
CA ILE A 160 10.19 6.57 -4.20
C ILE A 160 11.63 6.84 -4.64
N GLN A 161 12.58 6.61 -3.74
CA GLN A 161 14.00 6.67 -4.05
C GLN A 161 14.49 5.25 -4.35
N HIS A 162 15.14 5.07 -5.51
CA HIS A 162 15.60 3.75 -5.93
C HIS A 162 16.73 3.87 -6.97
N PRO A 163 17.70 2.93 -7.04
CA PRO A 163 18.70 2.93 -8.11
C PRO A 163 18.09 2.91 -9.52
N GLN A 164 16.94 2.24 -9.69
CA GLN A 164 16.20 2.14 -10.96
C GLN A 164 15.03 3.15 -11.05
N ALA A 165 15.07 4.27 -10.33
CA ALA A 165 13.96 5.25 -10.32
C ALA A 165 13.61 5.78 -11.73
N ASN A 166 14.60 5.94 -12.61
CA ASN A 166 14.35 6.38 -13.99
C ASN A 166 13.56 5.32 -14.79
N GLU A 167 13.81 4.03 -14.57
CA GLU A 167 13.09 2.93 -15.21
C GLU A 167 11.66 2.87 -14.69
N MET A 168 11.46 2.98 -13.36
CA MET A 168 10.14 3.08 -12.75
C MET A 168 9.35 4.26 -13.31
N GLN A 169 9.97 5.43 -13.37
CA GLN A 169 9.34 6.65 -13.88
C GLN A 169 8.96 6.47 -15.35
N ALA A 170 9.85 5.96 -16.19
CA ALA A 170 9.57 5.72 -17.61
C ALA A 170 8.39 4.74 -17.81
N LEU A 171 8.32 3.70 -16.98
CA LEU A 171 7.26 2.69 -17.04
C LEU A 171 5.89 3.23 -16.58
N LEU A 172 5.87 4.11 -15.58
CA LEU A 172 4.66 4.48 -14.86
C LEU A 172 4.13 5.88 -15.22
N SER A 173 4.98 6.81 -15.70
CA SER A 173 4.64 8.23 -15.86
C SER A 173 3.48 8.51 -16.84
N GLU A 174 3.33 7.69 -17.88
CA GLU A 174 2.21 7.83 -18.83
C GLU A 174 0.89 7.30 -18.27
N LEU A 175 0.96 6.47 -17.22
CA LEU A 175 -0.19 5.77 -16.65
C LEU A 175 -0.68 6.43 -15.36
N ILE A 176 0.20 7.05 -14.59
CA ILE A 176 -0.10 7.71 -13.32
C ILE A 176 -0.37 9.20 -13.56
N ARG A 177 -1.49 9.69 -13.02
CA ARG A 177 -1.82 11.12 -12.97
C ARG A 177 -1.97 11.59 -11.53
N ASP A 178 -0.93 11.32 -10.72
CA ASP A 178 -0.89 11.77 -9.33
C ASP A 178 0.44 12.48 -9.09
N GLU A 179 0.38 13.81 -9.03
CA GLU A 179 1.56 14.67 -8.86
C GLU A 179 2.26 14.51 -7.50
N ARG A 180 1.61 13.82 -6.55
CA ARG A 180 2.20 13.52 -5.24
C ARG A 180 3.28 12.44 -5.33
N ILE A 181 3.28 11.60 -6.38
CA ILE A 181 4.24 10.52 -6.55
C ILE A 181 5.48 11.03 -7.26
N CYS A 182 6.61 10.96 -6.57
CA CYS A 182 7.90 11.45 -7.04
C CYS A 182 8.93 10.33 -7.05
N PHE A 183 9.75 10.28 -8.11
CA PHE A 183 10.84 9.32 -8.25
C PHE A 183 12.20 10.04 -8.20
N SER A 184 13.15 9.44 -7.49
CA SER A 184 14.53 9.96 -7.46
C SER A 184 15.55 8.82 -7.38
N THR A 185 16.68 8.99 -8.07
CA THR A 185 17.77 8.01 -8.01
C THR A 185 18.52 8.11 -6.69
N GLY A 186 18.75 6.95 -6.04
CA GLY A 186 19.47 6.87 -4.79
C GLY A 186 19.30 5.51 -4.11
N PRO A 187 19.75 5.35 -2.85
CA PRO A 187 19.49 4.17 -2.05
C PRO A 187 17.99 3.89 -1.96
N ALA A 188 17.62 2.61 -2.04
CA ALA A 188 16.22 2.21 -2.06
C ALA A 188 15.48 2.58 -0.76
N GLN A 189 14.48 3.44 -0.86
CA GLN A 189 13.65 3.92 0.25
C GLN A 189 12.32 4.46 -0.28
N ILE A 190 11.25 4.23 0.48
CA ILE A 190 9.96 4.91 0.30
C ILE A 190 9.76 5.84 1.49
N SER A 191 9.32 7.08 1.23
CA SER A 191 8.92 8.02 2.27
C SER A 191 7.67 8.80 1.85
N ALA A 192 6.87 9.18 2.84
CA ALA A 192 5.65 9.95 2.63
C ALA A 192 5.63 11.18 3.53
N GLU A 193 5.37 12.35 2.95
CA GLU A 193 5.07 13.56 3.71
C GLU A 193 3.56 13.67 3.90
N ILE A 194 3.15 13.79 5.14
CA ILE A 194 1.75 13.85 5.53
C ILE A 194 1.51 15.12 6.35
N GLN A 195 0.57 15.93 5.91
CA GLN A 195 0.06 17.07 6.69
C GLN A 195 -0.89 16.55 7.74
N THR A 196 -0.68 16.95 8.98
CA THR A 196 -1.55 16.69 10.13
C THR A 196 -1.95 18.02 10.78
N ASP A 197 -2.86 17.98 11.75
CA ASP A 197 -3.21 19.16 12.56
C ASP A 197 -2.04 19.69 13.39
N HIS A 198 -1.00 18.87 13.58
CA HIS A 198 0.22 19.21 14.32
C HIS A 198 1.39 19.63 13.43
N GLY A 199 1.19 19.71 12.10
CA GLY A 199 2.21 20.07 11.13
C GLY A 199 2.52 18.95 10.14
N LEU A 200 3.57 19.17 9.33
CA LEU A 200 4.06 18.21 8.35
C LEU A 200 4.92 17.15 9.04
N VAL A 201 4.63 15.89 8.78
CA VAL A 201 5.39 14.74 9.30
C VAL A 201 5.86 13.85 8.15
N THR A 202 6.96 13.12 8.37
CA THR A 202 7.50 12.17 7.37
C THR A 202 7.45 10.76 7.94
N LEU A 203 6.77 9.87 7.22
CA LEU A 203 6.88 8.42 7.39
C LEU A 203 7.95 7.87 6.44
N LYS A 204 8.64 6.81 6.86
CA LYS A 204 9.65 6.12 6.03
C LYS A 204 9.39 4.64 6.00
#